data_ea3deec61374376a97ca6cd56b9534dd
#
_entry.id   ea3deec61374376a97ca6cd56b9534dd
#
_cell.length_a   1.000
_cell.length_b   1.000
_cell.length_c   1.000
_cell.angle_alpha   90.00
_cell.angle_beta   90.00
_cell.angle_gamma   90.00
#
_symmetry.space_group_name_H-M   'P 1'
#
loop_
_entity.id
_entity.type
_entity.pdbx_description
1 polymer ?
#
loop_
_entity_poly.entity_id
_entity_poly.type
_entity_poly.pdbx_seq_one_letter_code
_entity_poly.pdbx_strand_id
1 'polypeptide(L)'
;MLDSAKGWLYFFCITLMDNRIPSGDVYQPAINRGWWVIRVNGIYIALFFLWTQFHWGGEQHQVLIGNLAFIPVEISWIAMWWRTAMYPALSRRARWGWRLLTAGALCYGIASSIIWNYLELVLQQQPYPSMTNSQPVFEWYMPLSLTLYVVFPLLFCGFILITEAFKSRAELFKFFLDTGIVLVGLGTPVWYFLMRPIVETYPNVSEMALLLQYPATTLVLLFIALIILFKSSGSRDNSPLQWLALAMLVACIADIAFNHLIQEYTYQTGDPIDTLYLVADLLLMTGAQWEYVRASTGSPARLPHEQYNP
;
A
#
# COMPACT_ATOMS: atom_id res chain seq x y z
N MET A 1 -9.67 1.69 29.63
CA MET A 1 -9.37 1.45 28.21
C MET A 1 -9.88 2.54 27.26
N LEU A 2 -11.10 3.06 27.42
CA LEU A 2 -11.66 4.13 26.55
C LEU A 2 -10.90 5.47 26.59
N ASP A 3 -10.31 5.84 27.72
CA ASP A 3 -9.55 7.11 27.85
C ASP A 3 -8.19 7.07 27.16
N SER A 4 -7.57 5.90 27.05
CA SER A 4 -6.34 5.70 26.28
C SER A 4 -6.58 5.86 24.78
N ALA A 5 -7.69 5.34 24.26
CA ALA A 5 -8.06 5.47 22.84
C ALA A 5 -8.39 6.94 22.47
N LYS A 6 -9.05 7.69 23.36
CA LYS A 6 -9.29 9.13 23.17
C LYS A 6 -7.97 9.92 23.17
N GLY A 7 -7.03 9.59 24.04
CA GLY A 7 -5.71 10.20 24.06
C GLY A 7 -4.94 9.97 22.76
N TRP A 8 -5.02 8.77 22.20
CA TRP A 8 -4.42 8.42 20.90
C TRP A 8 -5.08 9.18 19.74
N LEU A 9 -6.41 9.22 19.67
CA LEU A 9 -7.16 9.97 18.66
C LEU A 9 -6.87 11.48 18.74
N TYR A 10 -6.82 12.04 19.96
CA TYR A 10 -6.52 13.45 20.17
C TYR A 10 -5.07 13.80 19.79
N PHE A 11 -4.10 12.95 20.16
CA PHE A 11 -2.70 13.08 19.75
C PHE A 11 -2.57 12.99 18.21
N PHE A 12 -3.30 12.08 17.58
CA PHE A 12 -3.31 11.88 16.14
C PHE A 12 -3.93 13.10 15.41
N CYS A 13 -5.06 13.61 15.88
CA CYS A 13 -5.71 14.80 15.34
C CYS A 13 -4.84 16.06 15.47
N ILE A 14 -4.18 16.28 16.61
CA ILE A 14 -3.26 17.42 16.79
C ILE A 14 -2.04 17.28 15.87
N THR A 15 -1.51 16.08 15.69
CA THR A 15 -0.38 15.82 14.80
C THR A 15 -0.73 16.09 13.34
N LEU A 16 -1.98 15.88 12.96
CA LEU A 16 -2.51 16.10 11.60
C LEU A 16 -2.89 17.57 11.33
N MET A 17 -3.31 18.32 12.34
CA MET A 17 -3.91 19.65 12.15
C MET A 17 -2.95 20.83 12.35
N ASP A 18 -1.75 20.61 12.88
CA ASP A 18 -0.79 21.72 13.07
C ASP A 18 -0.05 22.06 11.76
N ASN A 19 -0.81 22.63 10.83
CA ASN A 19 -0.34 23.08 9.52
C ASN A 19 0.23 24.52 9.52
N ARG A 20 0.57 25.08 10.69
CA ARG A 20 1.20 26.40 10.72
C ARG A 20 2.60 26.30 10.14
N ILE A 21 2.90 27.12 9.15
CA ILE A 21 4.24 27.25 8.55
C ILE A 21 5.15 27.90 9.61
N PRO A 22 6.03 27.16 10.25
CA PRO A 22 6.94 27.71 11.23
C PRO A 22 8.28 28.05 10.58
N SER A 23 8.94 29.08 11.08
CA SER A 23 10.35 29.40 10.79
C SER A 23 11.29 28.23 11.15
N GLY A 24 12.35 28.04 10.39
CA GLY A 24 13.34 26.96 10.36
C GLY A 24 13.50 25.96 11.53
N ASP A 25 13.47 26.42 12.79
CA ASP A 25 13.70 25.56 13.98
C ASP A 25 12.49 24.70 14.39
N VAL A 26 11.30 24.98 13.85
CA VAL A 26 10.04 24.32 14.23
C VAL A 26 9.80 23.02 13.44
N TYR A 27 10.53 22.78 12.34
CA TYR A 27 10.37 21.56 11.52
C TYR A 27 10.95 20.30 12.17
N GLN A 28 12.01 20.44 12.97
CA GLN A 28 12.68 19.30 13.58
C GLN A 28 11.75 18.44 14.47
N PRO A 29 10.87 19.02 15.31
CA PRO A 29 9.90 18.21 16.07
C PRO A 29 8.93 17.43 15.20
N ALA A 30 8.47 18.01 14.08
CA ALA A 30 7.56 17.34 13.18
C ALA A 30 8.23 16.18 12.42
N ILE A 31 9.48 16.35 11.99
CA ILE A 31 10.31 15.29 11.40
C ILE A 31 10.49 14.15 12.39
N ASN A 32 10.88 14.45 13.63
CA ASN A 32 11.11 13.45 14.68
C ASN A 32 9.84 12.67 15.02
N ARG A 33 8.67 13.34 15.06
CA ARG A 33 7.38 12.66 15.26
C ARG A 33 7.07 11.62 14.18
N GLY A 34 7.32 11.94 12.90
CA GLY A 34 7.12 11.00 11.81
C GLY A 34 7.99 9.75 11.93
N TRP A 35 9.28 9.92 12.26
CA TRP A 35 10.18 8.80 12.51
C TRP A 35 9.78 7.99 13.76
N TRP A 36 9.24 8.64 14.78
CA TRP A 36 8.72 7.94 15.94
C TRP A 36 7.52 7.05 15.59
N VAL A 37 6.57 7.56 14.79
CA VAL A 37 5.42 6.76 14.29
C VAL A 37 5.91 5.52 13.55
N ILE A 38 6.90 5.66 12.65
CA ILE A 38 7.47 4.52 11.91
C ILE A 38 8.10 3.50 12.86
N ARG A 39 8.86 3.94 13.87
CA ARG A 39 9.49 3.04 14.85
C ARG A 39 8.45 2.28 15.67
N VAL A 40 7.40 2.97 16.13
CA VAL A 40 6.32 2.33 16.89
C VAL A 40 5.59 1.29 16.05
N ASN A 41 5.25 1.62 14.79
CA ASN A 41 4.65 0.66 13.88
C ASN A 41 5.60 -0.51 13.58
N GLY A 42 6.90 -0.26 13.42
CA GLY A 42 7.88 -1.33 13.23
C GLY A 42 7.95 -2.30 14.42
N ILE A 43 7.95 -1.79 15.66
CA ILE A 43 7.88 -2.62 16.88
C ILE A 43 6.55 -3.38 16.91
N TYR A 44 5.44 -2.71 16.60
CA TYR A 44 4.12 -3.33 16.58
C TYR A 44 4.06 -4.49 15.56
N ILE A 45 4.58 -4.29 14.35
CA ILE A 45 4.65 -5.34 13.31
C ILE A 45 5.53 -6.51 13.75
N ALA A 46 6.67 -6.23 14.39
CA ALA A 46 7.52 -7.29 14.93
C ALA A 46 6.81 -8.10 16.02
N LEU A 47 6.07 -7.45 16.92
CA LEU A 47 5.25 -8.12 17.93
C LEU A 47 4.10 -8.92 17.31
N PHE A 48 3.45 -8.39 16.28
CA PHE A 48 2.43 -9.12 15.53
C PHE A 48 3.02 -10.35 14.85
N PHE A 49 4.18 -10.23 14.19
CA PHE A 49 4.88 -11.39 13.62
C PHE A 49 5.17 -12.47 14.67
N LEU A 50 5.69 -12.08 15.83
CA LEU A 50 5.91 -13.06 16.92
C LEU A 50 4.59 -13.67 17.37
N TRP A 51 3.54 -12.88 17.44
CA TRP A 51 2.22 -13.39 17.79
C TRP A 51 1.71 -14.42 16.77
N THR A 52 1.89 -14.20 15.46
CA THR A 52 1.49 -15.16 14.42
C THR A 52 2.26 -16.50 14.50
N GLN A 53 3.45 -16.53 15.15
CA GLN A 53 4.20 -17.76 15.36
C GLN A 53 3.74 -18.55 16.59
N PHE A 54 3.31 -17.86 17.65
CA PHE A 54 3.05 -18.47 18.94
C PHE A 54 1.57 -18.47 19.33
N HIS A 55 0.71 -17.74 18.62
CA HIS A 55 -0.72 -17.59 18.88
C HIS A 55 -1.06 -17.33 20.36
N TRP A 56 -0.35 -16.39 20.98
CA TRP A 56 -0.59 -16.03 22.38
C TRP A 56 -2.04 -15.61 22.58
N GLY A 57 -2.75 -16.26 23.49
CA GLY A 57 -4.18 -16.07 23.73
C GLY A 57 -5.06 -17.12 23.09
N GLY A 58 -4.48 -18.07 22.34
CA GLY A 58 -5.17 -19.21 21.74
C GLY A 58 -5.64 -18.97 20.30
N GLU A 59 -5.70 -20.04 19.53
CA GLU A 59 -6.09 -20.06 18.12
C GLU A 59 -7.50 -19.50 17.87
N GLN A 60 -8.39 -19.64 18.85
CA GLN A 60 -9.75 -19.10 18.78
C GLN A 60 -9.84 -17.57 18.57
N HIS A 61 -8.76 -16.83 18.82
CA HIS A 61 -8.68 -15.37 18.62
C HIS A 61 -7.89 -15.00 17.38
N GLN A 62 -7.41 -15.97 16.60
CA GLN A 62 -6.54 -15.72 15.45
C GLN A 62 -7.19 -14.78 14.44
N VAL A 63 -8.40 -15.09 13.99
CA VAL A 63 -9.14 -14.28 13.02
C VAL A 63 -9.41 -12.85 13.54
N LEU A 64 -9.81 -12.74 14.80
CA LEU A 64 -10.08 -11.43 15.40
C LEU A 64 -8.82 -10.57 15.49
N ILE A 65 -7.72 -11.13 16.01
CA ILE A 65 -6.47 -10.38 16.20
C ILE A 65 -5.85 -10.09 14.82
N GLY A 66 -5.86 -11.07 13.92
CA GLY A 66 -5.38 -10.90 12.55
C GLY A 66 -6.05 -9.72 11.84
N ASN A 67 -7.37 -9.67 11.87
CA ASN A 67 -8.13 -8.57 11.27
C ASN A 67 -7.87 -7.21 11.94
N LEU A 68 -7.89 -7.15 13.27
CA LEU A 68 -7.70 -5.90 13.99
C LEU A 68 -6.27 -5.36 13.91
N ALA A 69 -5.29 -6.22 13.61
CA ALA A 69 -3.88 -5.84 13.53
C ALA A 69 -3.58 -4.84 12.41
N PHE A 70 -4.32 -4.85 11.33
CA PHE A 70 -4.13 -3.93 10.20
C PHE A 70 -4.55 -2.49 10.51
N ILE A 71 -5.61 -2.31 11.31
CA ILE A 71 -6.23 -1.00 11.55
C ILE A 71 -5.25 0.09 12.03
N PRO A 72 -4.41 -0.12 13.07
CA PRO A 72 -3.49 0.91 13.53
C PRO A 72 -2.43 1.28 12.49
N VAL A 73 -1.96 0.31 11.73
CA VAL A 73 -0.93 0.50 10.69
C VAL A 73 -1.53 1.26 9.51
N GLU A 74 -2.72 0.87 9.03
CA GLU A 74 -3.44 1.56 7.95
C GLU A 74 -3.74 3.02 8.30
N ILE A 75 -4.28 3.29 9.49
CA ILE A 75 -4.51 4.65 9.95
C ILE A 75 -3.20 5.45 9.96
N SER A 76 -2.10 4.84 10.39
CA SER A 76 -0.80 5.50 10.46
C SER A 76 -0.27 5.90 9.08
N TRP A 77 -0.30 4.99 8.08
CA TRP A 77 0.22 5.34 6.76
C TRP A 77 -0.69 6.27 5.98
N ILE A 78 -2.01 6.16 6.09
CA ILE A 78 -2.96 7.12 5.53
C ILE A 78 -2.70 8.53 6.08
N ALA A 79 -2.52 8.64 7.40
CA ALA A 79 -2.24 9.90 8.06
C ALA A 79 -0.91 10.52 7.61
N MET A 80 0.14 9.71 7.44
CA MET A 80 1.44 10.18 6.97
C MET A 80 1.38 10.63 5.52
N TRP A 81 0.64 9.94 4.66
CA TRP A 81 0.40 10.34 3.28
C TRP A 81 -0.40 11.65 3.21
N TRP A 82 -1.45 11.77 4.01
CA TRP A 82 -2.22 13.02 4.13
C TRP A 82 -1.36 14.20 4.57
N ARG A 83 -0.54 14.01 5.60
CA ARG A 83 0.40 15.02 6.08
C ARG A 83 1.34 15.49 4.97
N THR A 84 1.90 14.55 4.21
CA THR A 84 2.77 14.86 3.07
C THR A 84 2.00 15.61 1.97
N ALA A 85 0.78 15.18 1.66
CA ALA A 85 -0.10 15.82 0.66
C ALA A 85 -0.46 17.28 1.00
N MET A 86 -0.51 17.61 2.28
CA MET A 86 -0.84 18.97 2.76
C MET A 86 0.39 19.87 2.90
N TYR A 87 1.60 19.35 2.68
CA TYR A 87 2.80 20.14 2.88
C TYR A 87 2.97 21.24 1.81
N PRO A 88 3.05 22.54 2.20
CA PRO A 88 3.00 23.66 1.26
C PRO A 88 4.20 23.76 0.31
N ALA A 89 5.40 23.32 0.77
CA ALA A 89 6.62 23.41 -0.04
C ALA A 89 6.68 22.39 -1.18
N LEU A 90 5.80 21.40 -1.21
CA LEU A 90 5.67 20.50 -2.35
C LEU A 90 5.10 21.24 -3.57
N SER A 91 5.57 20.90 -4.76
CA SER A 91 4.98 21.39 -6.01
C SER A 91 3.49 21.08 -6.07
N ARG A 92 2.70 21.91 -6.78
CA ARG A 92 1.26 21.69 -6.95
C ARG A 92 0.96 20.28 -7.47
N ARG A 93 1.78 19.80 -8.39
CA ARG A 93 1.66 18.47 -8.99
C ARG A 93 1.92 17.37 -7.98
N ALA A 94 3.01 17.43 -7.23
CA ALA A 94 3.33 16.45 -6.19
C ALA A 94 2.25 16.40 -5.11
N ARG A 95 1.72 17.56 -4.68
CA ARG A 95 0.61 17.62 -3.72
C ARG A 95 -0.63 16.90 -4.23
N TRP A 96 -1.01 17.07 -5.50
CA TRP A 96 -2.13 16.35 -6.09
C TRP A 96 -1.85 14.84 -6.17
N GLY A 97 -0.63 14.44 -6.53
CA GLY A 97 -0.23 13.05 -6.51
C GLY A 97 -0.41 12.42 -5.13
N TRP A 98 0.12 13.04 -4.09
CA TRP A 98 -0.03 12.57 -2.70
C TRP A 98 -1.49 12.58 -2.22
N ARG A 99 -2.33 13.53 -2.68
CA ARG A 99 -3.77 13.53 -2.38
C ARG A 99 -4.49 12.33 -3.00
N LEU A 100 -4.18 12.01 -4.25
CA LEU A 100 -4.75 10.84 -4.93
C LEU A 100 -4.30 9.55 -4.26
N LEU A 101 -3.01 9.45 -3.89
CA LEU A 101 -2.50 8.33 -3.11
C LEU A 101 -3.24 8.19 -1.78
N THR A 102 -3.43 9.30 -1.05
CA THR A 102 -4.18 9.29 0.22
C THR A 102 -5.65 8.89 0.02
N ALA A 103 -6.29 9.37 -1.04
CA ALA A 103 -7.66 8.98 -1.35
C ALA A 103 -7.77 7.49 -1.69
N GLY A 104 -6.83 6.96 -2.48
CA GLY A 104 -6.73 5.53 -2.74
C GLY A 104 -6.52 4.71 -1.46
N ALA A 105 -5.64 5.19 -0.59
CA ALA A 105 -5.39 4.59 0.71
C ALA A 105 -6.62 4.57 1.64
N LEU A 106 -7.39 5.67 1.66
CA LEU A 106 -8.66 5.71 2.41
C LEU A 106 -9.68 4.71 1.86
N CYS A 107 -9.81 4.63 0.53
CA CYS A 107 -10.71 3.64 -0.09
C CYS A 107 -10.25 2.21 0.20
N TYR A 108 -8.93 1.96 0.19
CA TYR A 108 -8.36 0.67 0.56
C TYR A 108 -8.66 0.32 2.02
N GLY A 109 -8.39 1.21 2.97
CA GLY A 109 -8.71 0.99 4.39
C GLY A 109 -10.19 0.75 4.65
N ILE A 110 -11.11 1.40 3.88
CA ILE A 110 -12.54 1.08 3.94
C ILE A 110 -12.79 -0.36 3.47
N ALA A 111 -12.18 -0.76 2.35
CA ALA A 111 -12.38 -2.10 1.80
C ALA A 111 -11.78 -3.18 2.71
N SER A 112 -10.52 -3.03 3.13
CA SER A 112 -9.75 -4.01 3.89
C SER A 112 -10.12 -4.05 5.37
N SER A 113 -10.24 -2.88 6.02
CA SER A 113 -10.46 -2.85 7.47
C SER A 113 -11.92 -2.74 7.88
N ILE A 114 -12.78 -2.06 7.11
CA ILE A 114 -14.18 -1.90 7.50
C ILE A 114 -15.04 -2.99 6.89
N ILE A 115 -15.05 -3.10 5.56
CA ILE A 115 -15.96 -4.02 4.88
C ILE A 115 -15.52 -5.46 5.13
N TRP A 116 -14.22 -5.76 4.97
CA TRP A 116 -13.68 -7.10 5.20
C TRP A 116 -13.92 -7.58 6.63
N ASN A 117 -13.57 -6.77 7.65
CA ASN A 117 -13.82 -7.12 9.04
C ASN A 117 -15.30 -7.31 9.34
N TYR A 118 -16.18 -6.50 8.75
CA TYR A 118 -17.61 -6.67 8.91
C TYR A 118 -18.08 -8.02 8.35
N LEU A 119 -17.63 -8.40 7.15
CA LEU A 119 -18.00 -9.66 6.53
C LEU A 119 -17.47 -10.86 7.33
N GLU A 120 -16.21 -10.82 7.74
CA GLU A 120 -15.57 -11.96 8.40
C GLU A 120 -15.95 -12.09 9.87
N LEU A 121 -15.96 -10.98 10.64
CA LEU A 121 -16.18 -11.02 12.09
C LEU A 121 -17.67 -10.92 12.47
N VAL A 122 -18.45 -10.12 11.75
CA VAL A 122 -19.87 -9.90 12.10
C VAL A 122 -20.77 -10.89 11.38
N LEU A 123 -20.59 -11.05 10.06
CA LEU A 123 -21.41 -11.98 9.28
C LEU A 123 -20.86 -13.41 9.30
N GLN A 124 -19.67 -13.62 9.87
CA GLN A 124 -18.99 -14.92 9.95
C GLN A 124 -18.86 -15.61 8.57
N GLN A 125 -18.72 -14.83 7.53
CA GLN A 125 -18.53 -15.32 6.17
C GLN A 125 -17.05 -15.57 5.94
N GLN A 126 -16.71 -16.73 5.40
CA GLN A 126 -15.34 -16.99 4.97
C GLN A 126 -15.08 -16.35 3.60
N PRO A 127 -14.00 -15.54 3.46
CA PRO A 127 -13.72 -14.82 2.22
C PRO A 127 -13.26 -15.72 1.08
N TYR A 128 -12.93 -16.97 1.37
CA TYR A 128 -12.37 -17.90 0.40
C TYR A 128 -13.25 -19.13 0.24
N PRO A 129 -13.29 -19.72 -0.99
CA PRO A 129 -13.96 -20.98 -1.19
C PRO A 129 -13.29 -22.04 -0.29
N SER A 130 -14.07 -22.62 0.62
CA SER A 130 -13.65 -23.79 1.38
C SER A 130 -14.09 -25.05 0.63
N MET A 131 -13.41 -26.20 0.86
CA MET A 131 -13.80 -27.49 0.28
C MET A 131 -15.25 -27.87 0.60
N THR A 132 -15.86 -27.24 1.61
CA THR A 132 -17.22 -27.53 2.09
C THR A 132 -18.28 -26.55 1.63
N ASN A 133 -17.90 -25.38 1.10
CA ASN A 133 -18.84 -24.32 0.73
C ASN A 133 -18.47 -23.71 -0.61
N SER A 134 -19.10 -24.24 -1.65
CA SER A 134 -18.84 -23.86 -3.06
C SER A 134 -19.66 -22.64 -3.53
N GLN A 135 -20.35 -21.93 -2.64
CA GLN A 135 -21.12 -20.76 -3.04
C GLN A 135 -20.28 -19.49 -2.85
N PRO A 136 -19.93 -18.77 -3.93
CA PRO A 136 -19.31 -17.46 -3.82
C PRO A 136 -20.31 -16.51 -3.16
N VAL A 137 -19.91 -15.96 -2.04
CA VAL A 137 -20.74 -14.99 -1.34
C VAL A 137 -20.61 -13.67 -2.06
N PHE A 138 -21.73 -13.22 -2.68
CA PHE A 138 -21.80 -12.01 -3.50
C PHE A 138 -21.22 -10.77 -2.78
N GLU A 139 -21.31 -10.72 -1.45
CA GLU A 139 -20.81 -9.65 -0.61
C GLU A 139 -19.31 -9.41 -0.74
N TRP A 140 -18.52 -10.44 -1.01
CA TRP A 140 -17.05 -10.32 -1.19
C TRP A 140 -16.64 -9.62 -2.49
N TYR A 141 -17.54 -9.51 -3.47
CA TYR A 141 -17.27 -8.69 -4.67
C TYR A 141 -17.14 -7.20 -4.36
N MET A 142 -17.78 -6.71 -3.30
CA MET A 142 -17.77 -5.29 -2.98
C MET A 142 -16.39 -4.76 -2.60
N PRO A 143 -15.68 -5.30 -1.58
CA PRO A 143 -14.35 -4.82 -1.22
C PRO A 143 -13.35 -5.03 -2.36
N LEU A 144 -13.44 -6.15 -3.07
CA LEU A 144 -12.56 -6.46 -4.19
C LEU A 144 -12.79 -5.52 -5.37
N SER A 145 -14.04 -5.25 -5.74
CA SER A 145 -14.37 -4.29 -6.80
C SER A 145 -13.94 -2.87 -6.45
N LEU A 146 -14.10 -2.45 -5.20
CA LEU A 146 -13.64 -1.14 -4.72
C LEU A 146 -12.12 -1.02 -4.88
N THR A 147 -11.38 -2.07 -4.52
CA THR A 147 -9.93 -2.12 -4.67
C THR A 147 -9.54 -2.01 -6.17
N LEU A 148 -10.12 -2.83 -7.02
CA LEU A 148 -9.75 -2.88 -8.43
C LEU A 148 -10.14 -1.62 -9.22
N TYR A 149 -11.38 -1.13 -9.04
CA TYR A 149 -11.91 -0.06 -9.87
C TYR A 149 -11.70 1.34 -9.30
N VAL A 150 -11.41 1.49 -8.01
CA VAL A 150 -11.21 2.78 -7.37
C VAL A 150 -9.80 2.94 -6.83
N VAL A 151 -9.32 2.00 -6.00
CA VAL A 151 -8.02 2.14 -5.34
C VAL A 151 -6.89 2.15 -6.36
N PHE A 152 -6.82 1.17 -7.26
CA PHE A 152 -5.72 1.09 -8.21
C PHE A 152 -5.65 2.26 -9.20
N PRO A 153 -6.73 2.75 -9.81
CA PRO A 153 -6.67 3.95 -10.63
C PRO A 153 -6.18 5.18 -9.84
N LEU A 154 -6.61 5.36 -8.59
CA LEU A 154 -6.15 6.45 -7.75
C LEU A 154 -4.67 6.35 -7.42
N LEU A 155 -4.19 5.16 -7.03
CA LEU A 155 -2.77 4.90 -6.77
C LEU A 155 -1.94 5.12 -8.04
N PHE A 156 -2.36 4.58 -9.16
CA PHE A 156 -1.66 4.71 -10.44
C PHE A 156 -1.53 6.17 -10.87
N CYS A 157 -2.63 6.93 -10.86
CA CYS A 157 -2.61 8.36 -11.16
C CYS A 157 -1.74 9.14 -10.17
N GLY A 158 -1.82 8.82 -8.87
CA GLY A 158 -1.01 9.41 -7.83
C GLY A 158 0.48 9.18 -8.08
N PHE A 159 0.90 7.95 -8.37
CA PHE A 159 2.29 7.61 -8.67
C PHE A 159 2.80 8.30 -9.93
N ILE A 160 2.01 8.37 -11.01
CA ILE A 160 2.38 9.13 -12.21
C ILE A 160 2.61 10.61 -11.88
N LEU A 161 1.80 11.20 -11.01
CA LEU A 161 1.94 12.60 -10.64
C LEU A 161 3.18 12.87 -9.79
N ILE A 162 3.50 12.03 -8.80
CA ILE A 162 4.67 12.23 -7.93
C ILE A 162 6.00 11.91 -8.64
N THR A 163 5.99 11.04 -9.65
CA THR A 163 7.20 10.67 -10.40
C THR A 163 7.59 11.68 -11.47
N GLU A 164 6.87 12.82 -11.58
CA GLU A 164 7.10 13.84 -12.60
C GLU A 164 7.20 13.25 -14.02
N ALA A 165 6.10 12.61 -14.43
CA ALA A 165 6.05 11.84 -15.66
C ALA A 165 6.55 12.59 -16.90
N PHE A 166 7.21 11.86 -17.71
CA PHE A 166 7.61 11.99 -19.11
C PHE A 166 7.68 13.41 -19.68
N LYS A 167 8.90 13.85 -19.99
CA LYS A 167 9.17 15.16 -20.62
C LYS A 167 8.84 15.16 -22.13
N SER A 168 8.79 13.98 -22.74
CA SER A 168 8.53 13.85 -24.17
C SER A 168 7.70 12.58 -24.51
N ARG A 169 7.04 12.59 -25.68
CA ARG A 169 6.32 11.41 -26.20
C ARG A 169 7.27 10.23 -26.46
N ALA A 170 8.51 10.50 -26.85
CA ALA A 170 9.51 9.47 -27.08
C ALA A 170 9.93 8.77 -25.78
N GLU A 171 10.10 9.52 -24.69
CA GLU A 171 10.37 8.96 -23.36
C GLU A 171 9.19 8.12 -22.87
N LEU A 172 7.97 8.59 -23.09
CA LEU A 172 6.76 7.84 -22.76
C LEU A 172 6.70 6.52 -23.53
N PHE A 173 6.96 6.53 -24.84
CA PHE A 173 6.94 5.34 -25.67
C PHE A 173 8.03 4.35 -25.28
N LYS A 174 9.28 4.83 -25.11
CA LYS A 174 10.39 4.00 -24.63
C LYS A 174 10.03 3.34 -23.29
N PHE A 175 9.52 4.12 -22.36
CA PHE A 175 9.09 3.62 -21.06
C PHE A 175 8.04 2.51 -21.17
N PHE A 176 7.00 2.67 -22.02
CA PHE A 176 5.99 1.63 -22.22
C PHE A 176 6.58 0.37 -22.85
N LEU A 177 7.54 0.51 -23.76
CA LEU A 177 8.25 -0.64 -24.35
C LEU A 177 9.07 -1.38 -23.29
N ASP A 178 9.93 -0.67 -22.55
CA ASP A 178 10.81 -1.25 -21.54
C ASP A 178 9.98 -1.93 -20.42
N THR A 179 8.94 -1.26 -19.95
CA THR A 179 8.03 -1.80 -18.93
C THR A 179 7.23 -2.97 -19.48
N GLY A 180 6.75 -2.89 -20.73
CA GLY A 180 6.03 -3.96 -21.39
C GLY A 180 6.85 -5.24 -21.52
N ILE A 181 8.13 -5.14 -21.89
CA ILE A 181 9.05 -6.29 -21.97
C ILE A 181 9.19 -6.95 -20.59
N VAL A 182 9.42 -6.15 -19.54
CA VAL A 182 9.57 -6.66 -18.18
C VAL A 182 8.26 -7.28 -17.68
N LEU A 183 7.11 -6.62 -17.94
CA LEU A 183 5.79 -7.15 -17.57
C LEU A 183 5.47 -8.47 -18.26
N VAL A 184 5.80 -8.62 -19.54
CA VAL A 184 5.63 -9.90 -20.24
C VAL A 184 6.53 -10.96 -19.60
N GLY A 185 7.80 -10.63 -19.33
CA GLY A 185 8.74 -11.55 -18.70
C GLY A 185 8.31 -12.01 -17.31
N LEU A 186 7.90 -11.08 -16.45
CA LEU A 186 7.44 -11.39 -15.08
C LEU A 186 5.97 -11.84 -15.03
N GLY A 187 5.13 -11.34 -15.92
CA GLY A 187 3.73 -11.73 -16.03
C GLY A 187 3.54 -13.16 -16.53
N THR A 188 4.49 -13.68 -17.32
CA THR A 188 4.43 -15.08 -17.79
C THR A 188 4.47 -16.08 -16.63
N PRO A 189 5.38 -15.99 -15.65
CA PRO A 189 5.30 -16.82 -14.43
C PRO A 189 3.99 -16.61 -13.64
N VAL A 190 3.53 -15.37 -13.46
CA VAL A 190 2.26 -15.08 -12.76
C VAL A 190 1.09 -15.75 -13.49
N TRP A 191 1.04 -15.65 -14.81
CA TRP A 191 0.04 -16.35 -15.61
C TRP A 191 0.11 -17.86 -15.43
N TYR A 192 1.30 -18.45 -15.60
CA TYR A 192 1.49 -19.89 -15.59
C TYR A 192 1.24 -20.52 -14.21
N PHE A 193 1.76 -19.90 -13.15
CA PHE A 193 1.71 -20.47 -11.82
C PHE A 193 0.51 -20.04 -10.99
N LEU A 194 -0.05 -18.85 -11.24
CA LEU A 194 -1.16 -18.32 -10.43
C LEU A 194 -2.48 -18.26 -11.21
N MET A 195 -2.52 -17.70 -12.43
CA MET A 195 -3.77 -17.45 -13.11
C MET A 195 -4.31 -18.70 -13.83
N ARG A 196 -3.44 -19.44 -14.51
CA ARG A 196 -3.82 -20.63 -15.25
C ARG A 196 -4.48 -21.71 -14.39
N PRO A 197 -3.95 -22.09 -13.22
CA PRO A 197 -4.62 -23.06 -12.33
C PRO A 197 -6.02 -22.62 -11.93
N ILE A 198 -6.23 -21.31 -11.67
CA ILE A 198 -7.56 -20.77 -11.36
C ILE A 198 -8.51 -20.96 -12.54
N VAL A 199 -8.08 -20.61 -13.76
CA VAL A 199 -8.90 -20.73 -14.98
C VAL A 199 -9.25 -22.19 -15.28
N GLU A 200 -8.32 -23.12 -15.03
CA GLU A 200 -8.54 -24.56 -15.29
C GLU A 200 -9.39 -25.25 -14.20
N THR A 201 -9.34 -24.75 -12.97
CA THR A 201 -10.02 -25.37 -11.83
C THR A 201 -11.44 -24.87 -11.60
N TYR A 202 -11.71 -23.59 -11.87
CA TYR A 202 -12.99 -22.96 -11.55
C TYR A 202 -13.83 -22.71 -12.81
N PRO A 203 -14.85 -23.57 -13.08
CA PRO A 203 -15.72 -23.42 -14.25
C PRO A 203 -16.73 -22.27 -14.13
N ASN A 204 -17.00 -21.81 -12.90
CA ASN A 204 -17.90 -20.70 -12.66
C ASN A 204 -17.15 -19.38 -12.89
N VAL A 205 -17.63 -18.59 -13.84
CA VAL A 205 -17.03 -17.31 -14.24
C VAL A 205 -16.92 -16.34 -13.05
N SER A 206 -17.88 -16.35 -12.15
CA SER A 206 -17.88 -15.47 -10.98
C SER A 206 -16.77 -15.83 -9.99
N GLU A 207 -16.62 -17.10 -9.65
CA GLU A 207 -15.57 -17.58 -8.76
C GLU A 207 -14.19 -17.37 -9.38
N MET A 208 -14.07 -17.71 -10.67
CA MET A 208 -12.83 -17.49 -11.43
C MET A 208 -12.45 -16.00 -11.43
N ALA A 209 -13.40 -15.08 -11.66
CA ALA A 209 -13.13 -13.65 -11.66
C ALA A 209 -12.68 -13.13 -10.29
N LEU A 210 -13.30 -13.64 -9.22
CA LEU A 210 -12.92 -13.32 -7.84
C LEU A 210 -11.47 -13.70 -7.54
N LEU A 211 -11.09 -14.93 -7.90
CA LEU A 211 -9.74 -15.44 -7.64
C LEU A 211 -8.68 -14.82 -8.56
N LEU A 212 -9.02 -14.55 -9.83
CA LEU A 212 -8.12 -13.88 -10.78
C LEU A 212 -7.81 -12.44 -10.41
N GLN A 213 -8.64 -11.82 -9.59
CA GLN A 213 -8.42 -10.45 -9.16
C GLN A 213 -7.11 -10.30 -8.38
N TYR A 214 -6.73 -11.24 -7.52
CA TYR A 214 -5.50 -11.20 -6.75
C TYR A 214 -4.23 -11.20 -7.64
N PRO A 215 -4.03 -12.17 -8.55
CA PRO A 215 -2.87 -12.09 -9.44
C PRO A 215 -2.90 -10.91 -10.40
N ALA A 216 -4.08 -10.41 -10.79
CA ALA A 216 -4.20 -9.17 -11.56
C ALA A 216 -3.70 -7.96 -10.75
N THR A 217 -4.03 -7.90 -9.45
CA THR A 217 -3.51 -6.90 -8.52
C THR A 217 -2.00 -6.92 -8.44
N THR A 218 -1.42 -8.10 -8.28
CA THR A 218 0.04 -8.31 -8.27
C THR A 218 0.70 -7.73 -9.51
N LEU A 219 0.13 -7.95 -10.70
CA LEU A 219 0.66 -7.39 -11.95
C LEU A 219 0.59 -5.86 -11.98
N VAL A 220 -0.49 -5.25 -11.45
CA VAL A 220 -0.62 -3.80 -11.36
C VAL A 220 0.39 -3.21 -10.37
N LEU A 221 0.56 -3.82 -9.19
CA LEU A 221 1.55 -3.40 -8.20
C LEU A 221 2.98 -3.51 -8.75
N LEU A 222 3.28 -4.61 -9.43
CA LEU A 222 4.56 -4.81 -10.11
C LEU A 222 4.79 -3.73 -11.17
N PHE A 223 3.78 -3.40 -11.97
CA PHE A 223 3.86 -2.33 -12.96
C PHE A 223 4.16 -0.98 -12.31
N ILE A 224 3.49 -0.63 -11.22
CA ILE A 224 3.74 0.59 -10.46
C ILE A 224 5.18 0.59 -9.90
N ALA A 225 5.64 -0.51 -9.32
CA ALA A 225 7.01 -0.64 -8.81
C ALA A 225 8.05 -0.39 -9.92
N LEU A 226 7.85 -0.98 -11.08
CA LEU A 226 8.74 -0.79 -12.24
C LEU A 226 8.75 0.66 -12.73
N ILE A 227 7.58 1.32 -12.81
CA ILE A 227 7.51 2.75 -13.13
C ILE A 227 8.42 3.56 -12.20
N ILE A 228 8.28 3.31 -10.91
CA ILE A 228 9.04 4.03 -9.89
C ILE A 228 10.53 3.73 -10.01
N LEU A 229 10.92 2.47 -10.16
CA LEU A 229 12.32 2.05 -10.24
C LEU A 229 13.02 2.62 -11.49
N PHE A 230 12.41 2.53 -12.67
CA PHE A 230 12.99 3.09 -13.89
C PHE A 230 13.15 4.60 -13.82
N LYS A 231 12.24 5.30 -13.14
CA LYS A 231 12.34 6.74 -12.95
C LYS A 231 13.36 7.13 -11.87
N SER A 232 13.54 6.31 -10.84
CA SER A 232 14.45 6.61 -9.73
C SER A 232 15.91 6.29 -10.03
N SER A 233 16.20 5.46 -11.03
CA SER A 233 17.56 4.94 -11.31
C SER A 233 18.58 6.00 -11.74
N GLY A 234 18.16 7.22 -12.09
CA GLY A 234 19.03 8.29 -12.55
C GLY A 234 19.47 9.32 -11.50
N SER A 235 18.99 9.25 -10.26
CA SER A 235 19.26 10.28 -9.25
C SER A 235 19.47 9.68 -7.85
N ARG A 236 20.59 10.06 -7.21
CA ARG A 236 20.90 9.70 -5.82
C ARG A 236 19.86 10.23 -4.79
N ASP A 237 19.07 11.24 -5.17
CA ASP A 237 18.12 11.93 -4.29
C ASP A 237 16.69 11.35 -4.31
N ASN A 238 16.48 10.21 -4.97
CA ASN A 238 15.16 9.59 -5.15
C ASN A 238 14.81 8.56 -4.06
N SER A 239 15.40 8.67 -2.86
CA SER A 239 15.12 7.74 -1.76
C SER A 239 13.62 7.55 -1.42
N PRO A 240 12.74 8.59 -1.46
CA PRO A 240 11.31 8.37 -1.22
C PRO A 240 10.67 7.40 -2.20
N LEU A 241 11.00 7.53 -3.50
CA LEU A 241 10.45 6.67 -4.55
C LEU A 241 10.95 5.23 -4.43
N GLN A 242 12.21 5.05 -4.00
CA GLN A 242 12.79 3.70 -3.78
C GLN A 242 12.06 2.95 -2.67
N TRP A 243 11.70 3.64 -1.58
CA TRP A 243 10.89 3.04 -0.49
C TRP A 243 9.50 2.64 -0.98
N LEU A 244 8.84 3.49 -1.79
CA LEU A 244 7.55 3.16 -2.39
C LEU A 244 7.64 1.96 -3.35
N ALA A 245 8.68 1.91 -4.18
CA ALA A 245 8.90 0.76 -5.07
C ALA A 245 9.16 -0.53 -4.28
N LEU A 246 9.96 -0.47 -3.22
CA LEU A 246 10.21 -1.60 -2.34
C LEU A 246 8.92 -2.08 -1.66
N ALA A 247 8.08 -1.16 -1.21
CA ALA A 247 6.77 -1.49 -0.65
C ALA A 247 5.90 -2.27 -1.64
N MET A 248 5.84 -1.82 -2.90
CA MET A 248 5.09 -2.52 -3.96
C MET A 248 5.65 -3.91 -4.25
N LEU A 249 6.98 -4.08 -4.23
CA LEU A 249 7.60 -5.39 -4.42
C LEU A 249 7.30 -6.33 -3.25
N VAL A 250 7.34 -5.85 -2.01
CA VAL A 250 6.96 -6.65 -0.83
C VAL A 250 5.49 -7.04 -0.89
N ALA A 251 4.60 -6.12 -1.27
CA ALA A 251 3.19 -6.42 -1.47
C ALA A 251 2.97 -7.48 -2.58
N CYS A 252 3.72 -7.40 -3.71
CA CYS A 252 3.67 -8.44 -4.75
C CYS A 252 4.07 -9.82 -4.21
N ILE A 253 5.12 -9.89 -3.38
CA ILE A 253 5.54 -11.16 -2.76
C ILE A 253 4.46 -11.67 -1.82
N ALA A 254 3.86 -10.78 -1.02
CA ALA A 254 2.74 -11.13 -0.14
C ALA A 254 1.56 -11.69 -0.94
N ASP A 255 1.15 -11.01 -2.02
CA ASP A 255 0.06 -11.45 -2.90
C ASP A 255 0.33 -12.82 -3.54
N ILE A 256 1.56 -13.06 -4.01
CA ILE A 256 1.94 -14.36 -4.61
C ILE A 256 1.82 -15.47 -3.58
N ALA A 257 2.39 -15.27 -2.39
CA ALA A 257 2.34 -16.27 -1.31
C ALA A 257 0.91 -16.48 -0.81
N PHE A 258 0.14 -15.41 -0.65
CA PHE A 258 -1.28 -15.45 -0.27
C PHE A 258 -2.10 -16.26 -1.28
N ASN A 259 -1.94 -15.98 -2.59
CA ASN A 259 -2.64 -16.74 -3.64
C ASN A 259 -2.29 -18.22 -3.61
N HIS A 260 -1.03 -18.57 -3.35
CA HIS A 260 -0.61 -19.96 -3.23
C HIS A 260 -1.31 -20.64 -2.05
N LEU A 261 -1.30 -20.02 -0.86
CA LEU A 261 -1.97 -20.56 0.33
C LEU A 261 -3.48 -20.71 0.15
N ILE A 262 -4.14 -19.77 -0.55
CA ILE A 262 -5.57 -19.89 -0.88
C ILE A 262 -5.83 -21.08 -1.80
N GLN A 263 -5.02 -21.26 -2.83
CA GLN A 263 -5.19 -22.38 -3.77
C GLN A 263 -4.98 -23.74 -3.09
N GLU A 264 -4.13 -23.81 -2.06
CA GLU A 264 -3.94 -24.99 -1.24
C GLU A 264 -4.96 -25.13 -0.09
N TYR A 265 -5.91 -24.18 0.05
CA TYR A 265 -6.88 -24.13 1.15
C TYR A 265 -6.25 -24.12 2.54
N THR A 266 -5.04 -23.58 2.66
CA THR A 266 -4.27 -23.57 3.93
C THR A 266 -4.23 -22.18 4.57
N TYR A 267 -4.62 -21.12 3.87
CA TYR A 267 -4.62 -19.77 4.42
C TYR A 267 -5.70 -19.58 5.48
N GLN A 268 -5.31 -18.90 6.55
CA GLN A 268 -6.21 -18.39 7.58
C GLN A 268 -5.81 -16.97 7.96
N THR A 269 -6.78 -16.08 8.18
CA THR A 269 -6.52 -14.71 8.65
C THR A 269 -5.73 -14.74 9.97
N GLY A 270 -4.65 -13.98 10.04
CA GLY A 270 -3.69 -14.03 11.15
C GLY A 270 -2.50 -14.96 10.90
N ASP A 271 -2.34 -15.48 9.69
CA ASP A 271 -1.16 -16.24 9.30
C ASP A 271 0.09 -15.34 9.20
N PRO A 272 1.30 -15.91 9.30
CA PRO A 272 2.55 -15.13 9.20
C PRO A 272 2.68 -14.30 7.92
N ILE A 273 2.03 -14.72 6.84
CA ILE A 273 2.04 -14.01 5.55
C ILE A 273 1.43 -12.60 5.67
N ASP A 274 0.45 -12.41 6.56
CA ASP A 274 -0.20 -11.12 6.79
C ASP A 274 0.80 -10.06 7.27
N THR A 275 1.87 -10.48 7.93
CA THR A 275 2.95 -9.58 8.34
C THR A 275 3.64 -8.91 7.15
N LEU A 276 3.72 -9.55 5.98
CA LEU A 276 4.33 -8.94 4.79
C LEU A 276 3.52 -7.74 4.28
N TYR A 277 2.19 -7.79 4.37
CA TYR A 277 1.36 -6.62 4.03
C TYR A 277 1.62 -5.45 4.98
N LEU A 278 1.71 -5.74 6.28
CA LEU A 278 2.05 -4.71 7.28
C LEU A 278 3.46 -4.14 7.07
N VAL A 279 4.43 -4.96 6.63
CA VAL A 279 5.77 -4.50 6.25
C VAL A 279 5.70 -3.60 5.02
N ALA A 280 4.90 -3.93 4.01
CA ALA A 280 4.68 -3.07 2.86
C ALA A 280 4.12 -1.69 3.29
N ASP A 281 3.13 -1.67 4.19
CA ASP A 281 2.58 -0.43 4.74
C ASP A 281 3.63 0.40 5.51
N LEU A 282 4.51 -0.24 6.27
CA LEU A 282 5.64 0.42 6.95
C LEU A 282 6.59 1.08 5.94
N LEU A 283 6.86 0.42 4.83
CA LEU A 283 7.68 0.96 3.75
C LEU A 283 6.99 2.15 3.05
N LEU A 284 5.65 2.09 2.86
CA LEU A 284 4.84 3.20 2.35
C LEU A 284 4.92 4.42 3.27
N MET A 285 4.81 4.22 4.60
CA MET A 285 5.02 5.27 5.60
C MET A 285 6.42 5.88 5.50
N THR A 286 7.44 5.03 5.36
CA THR A 286 8.84 5.46 5.26
C THR A 286 9.06 6.32 4.01
N GLY A 287 8.50 5.94 2.86
CA GLY A 287 8.55 6.73 1.64
C GLY A 287 7.94 8.12 1.80
N ALA A 288 6.75 8.21 2.42
CA ALA A 288 6.10 9.48 2.70
C ALA A 288 6.88 10.36 3.67
N GLN A 289 7.47 9.77 4.71
CA GLN A 289 8.30 10.49 5.67
C GLN A 289 9.56 11.07 5.00
N TRP A 290 10.23 10.30 4.16
CA TRP A 290 11.39 10.80 3.42
C TRP A 290 11.02 11.95 2.47
N GLU A 291 9.87 11.86 1.79
CA GLU A 291 9.38 12.96 0.96
C GLU A 291 9.09 14.21 1.77
N TYR A 292 8.45 14.05 2.93
CA TYR A 292 8.19 15.16 3.84
C TYR A 292 9.48 15.81 4.33
N VAL A 293 10.49 15.02 4.74
CA VAL A 293 11.81 15.51 5.16
C VAL A 293 12.50 16.26 4.02
N ARG A 294 12.55 15.65 2.83
CA ARG A 294 13.14 16.27 1.64
C ARG A 294 12.54 17.64 1.33
N ALA A 295 11.21 17.72 1.37
CA ALA A 295 10.49 18.95 1.11
C ALA A 295 10.70 20.00 2.23
N SER A 296 10.88 19.58 3.49
CA SER A 296 11.04 20.46 4.64
C SER A 296 12.47 21.01 4.79
N THR A 297 13.49 20.26 4.36
CA THR A 297 14.89 20.70 4.49
C THR A 297 15.35 21.63 3.36
N GLY A 298 14.48 21.95 2.42
CA GLY A 298 14.81 22.84 1.31
C GLY A 298 15.94 22.31 0.44
N SER A 299 16.23 20.99 0.48
CA SER A 299 17.15 20.38 -0.47
C SER A 299 16.59 20.68 -1.86
N PRO A 300 17.26 21.51 -2.69
CA PRO A 300 16.65 21.98 -3.92
C PRO A 300 16.33 20.76 -4.76
N ALA A 301 15.03 20.46 -4.94
CA ALA A 301 14.62 19.83 -6.17
C ALA A 301 15.28 20.69 -7.24
N ARG A 302 16.32 20.19 -7.90
CA ARG A 302 17.02 20.92 -8.95
C ARG A 302 15.96 21.50 -9.83
N LEU A 303 15.81 22.84 -9.75
CA LEU A 303 15.07 23.58 -10.77
C LEU A 303 15.61 23.06 -12.10
N PRO A 304 14.76 22.75 -13.08
CA PRO A 304 15.23 22.41 -14.41
C PRO A 304 16.21 23.52 -14.79
N HIS A 305 17.30 23.14 -15.44
CA HIS A 305 18.27 24.04 -16.03
C HIS A 305 17.55 25.06 -16.92
N GLU A 306 16.98 26.07 -16.32
CA GLU A 306 16.58 27.31 -16.96
C GLU A 306 17.56 28.36 -16.48
N GLN A 307 18.24 28.88 -17.48
CA GLN A 307 19.02 30.09 -17.45
C GLN A 307 20.44 30.00 -16.91
N TYR A 308 21.31 29.41 -17.70
CA TYR A 308 22.56 30.04 -18.05
C TYR A 308 22.68 30.02 -19.57
N ASN A 309 22.05 30.96 -20.27
CA ASN A 309 22.53 31.47 -21.53
C ASN A 309 23.26 32.77 -21.18
N PRO A 310 24.59 32.88 -21.38
CA PRO A 310 25.28 34.13 -21.35
C PRO A 310 24.92 34.99 -22.55
#